data_fa2e10479ae68697ab9d925a3a69439f
#
_entry.id   fa2e10479ae68697ab9d925a3a69439f
#
_cell.length_a   1.000
_cell.length_b   1.000
_cell.length_c   1.000
_cell.angle_alpha   90.00
_cell.angle_beta   90.00
_cell.angle_gamma   90.00
#
_symmetry.space_group_name_H-M   'P 1'
#
loop_
_entity.id
_entity.type
_entity.pdbx_description
1 polymer ?
#
loop_
_entity_poly.entity_id
_entity_poly.type
_entity_poly.pdbx_seq_one_letter_code
_entity_poly.pdbx_strand_id
1 'polypeptide(L)'
;MFASHSPAIYEFLKEHRLVDDAQLDALNEEHKATGKPLADVVVDLGIVDKQDLLRRIADHLGYDFVGELPAQFAGEAIAAVTGKLARDYGVMPLSADDQNIDLLVTDPFNTQAVDDLTFALDRNVRLYFADPDKVEVQIRQHYGEDEESID
;
A
#
# COMPACT_ATOMS: atom_id res chain seq x y z
N MET A 1 -8.04 0.88 3.04
CA MET A 1 -7.01 1.21 2.02
C MET A 1 -6.98 2.73 1.77
N PHE A 2 -5.86 3.32 1.93
CA PHE A 2 -5.60 4.72 1.57
C PHE A 2 -6.48 5.74 2.31
N ALA A 3 -6.68 5.52 3.61
CA ALA A 3 -7.56 6.38 4.41
C ALA A 3 -7.18 7.86 4.37
N SER A 4 -5.88 8.17 4.35
CA SER A 4 -5.36 9.54 4.32
C SER A 4 -5.44 10.18 2.93
N HIS A 5 -5.82 9.42 1.91
CA HIS A 5 -5.75 9.84 0.51
C HIS A 5 -7.10 9.77 -0.21
N SER A 6 -8.20 9.87 0.53
CA SER A 6 -9.54 9.84 -0.08
C SER A 6 -9.73 10.87 -1.19
N PRO A 7 -9.25 12.12 -1.08
CA PRO A 7 -9.35 13.06 -2.19
C PRO A 7 -8.62 12.59 -3.46
N ALA A 8 -7.43 11.98 -3.30
CA ALA A 8 -6.67 11.45 -4.43
C ALA A 8 -7.41 10.28 -5.10
N ILE A 9 -8.02 9.41 -4.31
CA ILE A 9 -8.82 8.30 -4.81
C ILE A 9 -10.04 8.82 -5.56
N TYR A 10 -10.72 9.82 -5.02
CA TYR A 10 -11.88 10.43 -5.67
C TYR A 10 -11.52 10.96 -7.07
N GLU A 11 -10.45 11.74 -7.15
CA GLU A 11 -9.98 12.28 -8.42
C GLU A 11 -9.55 11.17 -9.39
N PHE A 12 -8.87 10.15 -8.89
CA PHE A 12 -8.46 9.00 -9.69
C PHE A 12 -9.67 8.30 -10.33
N LEU A 13 -10.72 8.03 -9.53
CA LEU A 13 -11.92 7.37 -10.02
C LEU A 13 -12.62 8.18 -11.11
N LYS A 14 -12.65 9.51 -10.97
CA LYS A 14 -13.21 10.42 -11.95
C LYS A 14 -12.38 10.45 -13.23
N GLU A 15 -11.09 10.65 -13.11
CA GLU A 15 -10.18 10.76 -14.26
C GLU A 15 -10.18 9.50 -15.13
N HIS A 16 -10.22 8.33 -14.49
CA HIS A 16 -10.20 7.05 -15.18
C HIS A 16 -11.60 6.56 -15.55
N ARG A 17 -12.62 7.36 -15.28
CA ARG A 17 -14.02 7.08 -15.62
C ARG A 17 -14.48 5.71 -15.10
N LEU A 18 -14.02 5.36 -13.91
CA LEU A 18 -14.41 4.12 -13.24
C LEU A 18 -15.78 4.22 -12.60
N VAL A 19 -16.26 5.43 -12.38
CA VAL A 19 -17.55 5.72 -11.76
C VAL A 19 -18.25 6.84 -12.52
N ASP A 20 -19.59 6.79 -12.58
CA ASP A 20 -20.40 7.88 -13.10
C ASP A 20 -20.82 8.82 -11.95
N ASP A 21 -21.53 9.91 -12.27
CA ASP A 21 -21.94 10.91 -11.28
C ASP A 21 -22.83 10.32 -10.19
N ALA A 22 -23.76 9.45 -10.57
CA ALA A 22 -24.66 8.79 -9.60
C ALA A 22 -23.88 7.89 -8.66
N GLN A 23 -22.88 7.17 -9.18
CA GLN A 23 -22.01 6.31 -8.38
C GLN A 23 -21.13 7.13 -7.45
N LEU A 24 -20.64 8.29 -7.90
CA LEU A 24 -19.86 9.19 -7.06
C LEU A 24 -20.68 9.69 -5.86
N ASP A 25 -21.94 10.04 -6.10
CA ASP A 25 -22.84 10.48 -5.02
C ASP A 25 -23.06 9.35 -4.01
N ALA A 26 -23.29 8.13 -4.50
CA ALA A 26 -23.46 6.95 -3.64
C ALA A 26 -22.20 6.65 -2.82
N LEU A 27 -21.03 6.78 -3.44
CA LEU A 27 -19.75 6.60 -2.76
C LEU A 27 -19.57 7.61 -1.62
N ASN A 28 -19.84 8.86 -1.89
CA ASN A 28 -19.69 9.92 -0.91
C ASN A 28 -20.64 9.73 0.28
N GLU A 29 -21.88 9.34 0.02
CA GLU A 29 -22.86 9.08 1.07
C GLU A 29 -22.41 7.91 1.96
N GLU A 30 -21.98 6.81 1.36
CA GLU A 30 -21.52 5.64 2.10
C GLU A 30 -20.25 5.94 2.89
N HIS A 31 -19.32 6.66 2.28
CA HIS A 31 -18.10 7.08 2.95
C HIS A 31 -18.40 7.92 4.19
N LYS A 32 -19.33 8.86 4.09
CA LYS A 32 -19.74 9.70 5.22
C LYS A 32 -20.48 8.89 6.30
N ALA A 33 -21.34 7.98 5.87
CA ALA A 33 -22.14 7.18 6.80
C ALA A 33 -21.33 6.18 7.60
N THR A 34 -20.31 5.55 6.98
CA THR A 34 -19.56 4.46 7.59
C THR A 34 -18.19 4.88 8.11
N GLY A 35 -17.65 5.98 7.60
CA GLY A 35 -16.27 6.38 7.90
C GLY A 35 -15.20 5.51 7.23
N LYS A 36 -15.59 4.57 6.39
CA LYS A 36 -14.63 3.71 5.67
C LYS A 36 -13.89 4.51 4.62
N PRO A 37 -12.60 4.18 4.37
CA PRO A 37 -11.85 4.82 3.28
C PRO A 37 -12.57 4.64 1.94
N LEU A 38 -12.49 5.66 1.08
CA LEU A 38 -13.23 5.68 -0.17
C LEU A 38 -12.86 4.50 -1.09
N ALA A 39 -11.60 4.08 -1.08
CA ALA A 39 -11.16 2.92 -1.86
C ALA A 39 -11.86 1.63 -1.42
N ASP A 40 -12.08 1.47 -0.11
CA ASP A 40 -12.81 0.30 0.40
C ASP A 40 -14.29 0.36 0.02
N VAL A 41 -14.87 1.55 0.08
CA VAL A 41 -16.29 1.74 -0.28
C VAL A 41 -16.55 1.37 -1.74
N VAL A 42 -15.70 1.82 -2.67
CA VAL A 42 -15.90 1.54 -4.09
C VAL A 42 -15.83 0.04 -4.39
N VAL A 43 -14.99 -0.68 -3.68
CA VAL A 43 -14.87 -2.13 -3.80
C VAL A 43 -16.08 -2.82 -3.14
N ASP A 44 -16.45 -2.40 -1.93
CA ASP A 44 -17.56 -3.00 -1.18
C ASP A 44 -18.89 -2.87 -1.91
N LEU A 45 -19.11 -1.75 -2.61
CA LEU A 45 -20.32 -1.53 -3.41
C LEU A 45 -20.31 -2.29 -4.74
N GLY A 46 -19.21 -2.98 -5.05
CA GLY A 46 -19.11 -3.77 -6.28
C GLY A 46 -18.95 -2.94 -7.54
N ILE A 47 -18.58 -1.67 -7.41
CA ILE A 47 -18.41 -0.78 -8.57
C ILE A 47 -17.14 -1.10 -9.33
N VAL A 48 -16.05 -1.40 -8.59
CA VAL A 48 -14.76 -1.76 -9.16
C VAL A 48 -14.22 -2.98 -8.41
N ASP A 49 -13.66 -3.94 -9.15
CA ASP A 49 -12.98 -5.08 -8.55
C ASP A 49 -11.69 -4.62 -7.85
N LYS A 50 -11.41 -5.17 -6.67
CA LYS A 50 -10.25 -4.76 -5.86
C LYS A 50 -8.94 -4.90 -6.62
N GLN A 51 -8.70 -6.03 -7.25
CA GLN A 51 -7.46 -6.27 -8.00
C GLN A 51 -7.32 -5.32 -9.17
N ASP A 52 -8.41 -5.07 -9.89
CA ASP A 52 -8.42 -4.13 -11.00
C ASP A 52 -8.11 -2.71 -10.54
N LEU A 53 -8.73 -2.29 -9.43
CA LEU A 53 -8.47 -0.97 -8.85
C LEU A 53 -6.99 -0.81 -8.49
N LEU A 54 -6.41 -1.80 -7.81
CA LEU A 54 -5.02 -1.74 -7.36
C LEU A 54 -4.05 -1.71 -8.54
N ARG A 55 -4.30 -2.50 -9.59
CA ARG A 55 -3.47 -2.48 -10.80
C ARG A 55 -3.52 -1.14 -11.51
N ARG A 56 -4.70 -0.53 -11.59
CA ARG A 56 -4.87 0.78 -12.22
C ARG A 56 -4.18 1.89 -11.44
N ILE A 57 -4.22 1.81 -10.12
CA ILE A 57 -3.50 2.76 -9.25
C ILE A 57 -1.99 2.61 -9.47
N ALA A 58 -1.48 1.38 -9.50
CA ALA A 58 -0.06 1.13 -9.74
C ALA A 58 0.40 1.72 -11.07
N ASP A 59 -0.36 1.47 -12.14
CA ASP A 59 -0.04 2.01 -13.47
C ASP A 59 -0.06 3.53 -13.49
N HIS A 60 -1.05 4.12 -12.84
CA HIS A 60 -1.18 5.58 -12.77
C HIS A 60 0.00 6.24 -12.07
N LEU A 61 0.50 5.62 -11.00
CA LEU A 61 1.58 6.16 -10.20
C LEU A 61 2.96 5.66 -10.61
N GLY A 62 3.04 4.75 -11.59
CA GLY A 62 4.31 4.26 -12.10
C GLY A 62 4.96 3.17 -11.27
N TYR A 63 4.20 2.44 -10.46
CA TYR A 63 4.71 1.30 -9.69
C TYR A 63 4.47 -0.02 -10.42
N ASP A 64 5.41 -0.96 -10.23
CA ASP A 64 5.17 -2.34 -10.61
C ASP A 64 4.22 -2.98 -9.60
N PHE A 65 3.20 -3.67 -10.09
CA PHE A 65 2.23 -4.31 -9.23
C PHE A 65 2.57 -5.79 -9.04
N VAL A 66 2.61 -6.22 -7.76
CA VAL A 66 2.83 -7.62 -7.39
C VAL A 66 1.48 -8.23 -7.04
N GLY A 67 0.93 -9.03 -7.97
CA GLY A 67 -0.40 -9.60 -7.81
C GLY A 67 -0.46 -10.72 -6.79
N GLU A 68 0.65 -11.40 -6.56
CA GLU A 68 0.72 -12.53 -5.63
C GLU A 68 2.01 -12.44 -4.83
N LEU A 69 1.89 -12.42 -3.50
CA LEU A 69 3.04 -12.32 -2.63
C LEU A 69 3.82 -13.64 -2.60
N PRO A 70 5.15 -13.59 -2.41
CA PRO A 70 5.92 -14.82 -2.25
C PRO A 70 5.47 -15.61 -1.02
N ALA A 71 5.57 -16.93 -1.10
CA ALA A 71 5.21 -17.80 0.02
C ALA A 71 6.12 -17.57 1.23
N GLN A 72 7.37 -17.21 0.97
CA GLN A 72 8.35 -16.91 2.01
C GLN A 72 9.14 -15.66 1.62
N PHE A 73 9.52 -14.88 2.63
CA PHE A 73 10.34 -13.70 2.45
C PHE A 73 11.78 -14.00 2.88
N ALA A 74 12.75 -13.45 2.15
CA ALA A 74 14.16 -13.66 2.44
C ALA A 74 14.54 -13.11 3.82
N GLY A 75 15.22 -13.92 4.63
CA GLY A 75 15.65 -13.49 5.96
C GLY A 75 16.55 -12.28 5.96
N GLU A 76 17.42 -12.16 4.95
CA GLU A 76 18.31 -11.00 4.76
C GLU A 76 17.51 -9.72 4.54
N ALA A 77 16.42 -9.80 3.79
CA ALA A 77 15.56 -8.66 3.53
C ALA A 77 14.84 -8.24 4.80
N ILE A 78 14.26 -9.20 5.52
CA ILE A 78 13.57 -8.93 6.79
C ILE A 78 14.53 -8.28 7.80
N ALA A 79 15.77 -8.76 7.88
CA ALA A 79 16.75 -8.22 8.80
C ALA A 79 17.23 -6.82 8.41
N ALA A 80 17.13 -6.45 7.13
CA ALA A 80 17.58 -5.16 6.64
C ALA A 80 16.67 -4.01 7.05
N VAL A 81 15.41 -4.29 7.41
CA VAL A 81 14.41 -3.26 7.77
C VAL A 81 13.99 -3.50 9.22
N THR A 82 14.00 -2.45 10.04
CA THR A 82 13.53 -2.56 11.42
C THR A 82 12.01 -2.63 11.46
N GLY A 83 11.47 -3.21 12.52
CA GLY A 83 10.02 -3.26 12.72
C GLY A 83 9.39 -1.86 12.74
N LYS A 84 10.09 -0.90 13.33
CA LYS A 84 9.62 0.49 13.37
C LYS A 84 9.46 1.08 11.98
N LEU A 85 10.47 0.92 11.12
CA LEU A 85 10.39 1.42 9.74
C LEU A 85 9.29 0.71 8.96
N ALA A 86 9.20 -0.61 9.10
CA ALA A 86 8.17 -1.39 8.41
C ALA A 86 6.77 -0.91 8.78
N ARG A 87 6.52 -0.70 10.07
CA ARG A 87 5.21 -0.24 10.54
C ARG A 87 4.94 1.22 10.22
N ASP A 88 5.92 2.10 10.42
CA ASP A 88 5.74 3.54 10.20
C ASP A 88 5.46 3.86 8.73
N TYR A 89 6.16 3.17 7.82
CA TYR A 89 6.00 3.41 6.38
C TYR A 89 5.06 2.40 5.71
N GLY A 90 4.63 1.37 6.43
CA GLY A 90 3.77 0.34 5.85
C GLY A 90 4.46 -0.40 4.72
N VAL A 91 5.70 -0.83 4.92
CA VAL A 91 6.49 -1.51 3.89
C VAL A 91 6.92 -2.90 4.36
N MET A 92 7.04 -3.82 3.39
CA MET A 92 7.53 -5.18 3.63
C MET A 92 8.67 -5.47 2.64
N PRO A 93 9.87 -5.84 3.11
CA PRO A 93 10.97 -6.10 2.20
C PRO A 93 10.77 -7.39 1.40
N LEU A 94 11.05 -7.31 0.09
CA LEU A 94 11.02 -8.46 -0.82
C LEU A 94 12.39 -9.11 -0.95
N SER A 95 13.41 -8.28 -1.17
CA SER A 95 14.79 -8.74 -1.33
C SER A 95 15.75 -7.62 -0.96
N ALA A 96 16.94 -7.97 -0.58
CA ALA A 96 17.97 -7.00 -0.22
C ALA A 96 19.37 -7.56 -0.46
N ASP A 97 20.27 -6.67 -0.89
CA ASP A 97 21.70 -6.93 -0.89
C ASP A 97 22.39 -5.72 -0.26
N ASP A 98 23.72 -5.66 -0.32
CA ASP A 98 24.49 -4.60 0.33
C ASP A 98 24.18 -3.20 -0.24
N GLN A 99 23.73 -3.12 -1.47
CA GLN A 99 23.54 -1.85 -2.17
C GLN A 99 22.09 -1.55 -2.51
N ASN A 100 21.24 -2.57 -2.60
CA ASN A 100 19.87 -2.40 -3.09
C ASN A 100 18.87 -3.10 -2.17
N ILE A 101 17.66 -2.59 -2.15
CA ILE A 101 16.55 -3.24 -1.44
C ILE A 101 15.26 -3.01 -2.22
N ASP A 102 14.47 -4.08 -2.37
CA ASP A 102 13.15 -4.04 -2.97
C ASP A 102 12.10 -4.14 -1.86
N LEU A 103 11.17 -3.19 -1.83
CA LEU A 103 10.14 -3.10 -0.80
C LEU A 103 8.75 -3.11 -1.41
N LEU A 104 7.84 -3.82 -0.75
CA LEU A 104 6.40 -3.71 -1.03
C LEU A 104 5.84 -2.56 -0.22
N VAL A 105 5.04 -1.70 -0.85
CA VAL A 105 4.39 -0.59 -0.16
C VAL A 105 2.89 -0.83 -0.03
N THR A 106 2.31 -0.32 1.05
CA THR A 106 0.86 -0.33 1.26
C THR A 106 0.21 0.97 0.83
N ASP A 107 1.01 2.05 0.70
CA ASP A 107 0.52 3.38 0.33
C ASP A 107 1.35 3.96 -0.80
N PRO A 108 0.96 3.74 -2.07
CA PRO A 108 1.71 4.24 -3.21
C PRO A 108 1.54 5.75 -3.42
N PHE A 109 0.63 6.39 -2.69
CA PHE A 109 0.43 7.83 -2.75
C PHE A 109 1.44 8.59 -1.89
N ASN A 110 2.18 7.90 -1.02
CA ASN A 110 3.21 8.52 -0.19
C ASN A 110 4.50 8.67 -1.00
N THR A 111 4.65 9.80 -1.66
CA THR A 111 5.79 10.05 -2.55
C THR A 111 7.08 10.34 -1.80
N GLN A 112 7.00 10.63 -0.50
CA GLN A 112 8.18 10.90 0.32
C GLN A 112 8.89 9.62 0.80
N ALA A 113 8.20 8.49 0.74
CA ALA A 113 8.71 7.23 1.29
C ALA A 113 10.04 6.79 0.68
N VAL A 114 10.21 6.95 -0.64
CA VAL A 114 11.46 6.55 -1.32
C VAL A 114 12.66 7.28 -0.72
N ASP A 115 12.57 8.59 -0.59
CA ASP A 115 13.66 9.42 -0.09
C ASP A 115 13.97 9.09 1.38
N ASP A 116 12.93 8.98 2.20
CA ASP A 116 13.07 8.69 3.61
C ASP A 116 13.69 7.31 3.85
N LEU A 117 13.23 6.30 3.11
CA LEU A 117 13.73 4.94 3.25
C LEU A 117 15.14 4.79 2.68
N THR A 118 15.44 5.47 1.57
CA THR A 118 16.79 5.48 1.01
C THR A 118 17.78 6.02 2.03
N PHE A 119 17.43 7.11 2.70
CA PHE A 119 18.26 7.70 3.73
C PHE A 119 18.40 6.76 4.94
N ALA A 120 17.30 6.23 5.42
CA ALA A 120 17.29 5.39 6.63
C ALA A 120 18.02 4.07 6.46
N LEU A 121 17.91 3.46 5.27
CA LEU A 121 18.48 2.14 4.99
C LEU A 121 19.84 2.19 4.34
N ASP A 122 20.26 3.36 3.86
CA ASP A 122 21.54 3.57 3.15
C ASP A 122 21.70 2.56 2.00
N ARG A 123 20.63 2.39 1.24
CA ARG A 123 20.58 1.51 0.07
C ARG A 123 19.73 2.16 -1.02
N ASN A 124 19.91 1.70 -2.25
CA ASN A 124 19.02 2.06 -3.36
C ASN A 124 17.69 1.36 -3.15
N VAL A 125 16.63 2.11 -3.01
CA VAL A 125 15.30 1.57 -2.73
C VAL A 125 14.48 1.51 -4.02
N ARG A 126 13.90 0.32 -4.29
CA ARG A 126 12.91 0.14 -5.34
C ARG A 126 11.59 -0.28 -4.70
N LEU A 127 10.53 0.42 -5.06
CA LEU A 127 9.22 0.18 -4.48
C LEU A 127 8.32 -0.57 -5.45
N TYR A 128 7.58 -1.53 -4.90
CA TYR A 128 6.55 -2.29 -5.60
C TYR A 128 5.24 -2.13 -4.85
N PHE A 129 4.13 -2.11 -5.57
CA PHE A 129 2.81 -2.02 -4.96
C PHE A 129 2.14 -3.39 -4.96
N ALA A 130 1.47 -3.73 -3.88
CA ALA A 130 0.70 -4.96 -3.74
C ALA A 130 -0.54 -4.66 -2.91
N ASP A 131 -1.43 -5.64 -2.78
CA ASP A 131 -2.64 -5.51 -1.97
C ASP A 131 -2.26 -5.08 -0.54
N PRO A 132 -2.66 -3.87 -0.10
CA PRO A 132 -2.27 -3.36 1.21
C PRO A 132 -2.66 -4.28 2.37
N ASP A 133 -3.81 -4.92 2.29
CA ASP A 133 -4.28 -5.81 3.37
C ASP A 133 -3.38 -7.02 3.51
N LYS A 134 -2.94 -7.58 2.39
CA LYS A 134 -2.03 -8.74 2.39
C LYS A 134 -0.64 -8.36 2.88
N VAL A 135 -0.14 -7.19 2.46
CA VAL A 135 1.17 -6.71 2.90
C VAL A 135 1.16 -6.45 4.40
N GLU A 136 0.11 -5.83 4.93
CA GLU A 136 -0.01 -5.56 6.36
C GLU A 136 0.00 -6.84 7.20
N VAL A 137 -0.62 -7.91 6.72
CA VAL A 137 -0.57 -9.22 7.38
C VAL A 137 0.88 -9.70 7.50
N GLN A 138 1.66 -9.57 6.43
CA GLN A 138 3.07 -9.97 6.44
C GLN A 138 3.91 -9.12 7.38
N ILE A 139 3.66 -7.83 7.43
CA ILE A 139 4.37 -6.93 8.34
C ILE A 139 4.12 -7.38 9.79
N ARG A 140 2.87 -7.65 10.15
CA ARG A 140 2.53 -8.11 11.49
C ARG A 140 3.17 -9.46 11.81
N GLN A 141 3.18 -10.39 10.87
CA GLN A 141 3.76 -11.71 11.07
C GLN A 141 5.27 -11.67 11.29
N HIS A 142 5.97 -10.79 10.58
CA HIS A 142 7.44 -10.75 10.64
C HIS A 142 7.98 -9.73 11.64
N TYR A 143 7.24 -8.65 11.93
CA TYR A 143 7.73 -7.55 12.77
C TYR A 143 6.84 -7.29 13.99
N GLY A 144 5.70 -7.94 14.08
CA GLY A 144 4.74 -7.69 15.15
C GLY A 144 3.91 -6.42 14.92
N GLU A 145 2.98 -6.16 15.82
CA GLU A 145 2.08 -5.01 15.74
C GLU A 145 2.61 -3.77 16.46
N ASP A 146 3.47 -4.00 17.44
CA ASP A 146 3.91 -2.97 18.38
C ASP A 146 5.31 -3.31 18.86
N GLU A 147 6.18 -2.31 19.00
CA GLU A 147 7.53 -2.50 19.52
C GLU A 147 7.53 -3.08 20.93
N GLU A 148 6.55 -2.69 21.75
CA GLU A 148 6.44 -3.16 23.12
C GLU A 148 6.12 -4.65 23.21
N SER A 149 5.53 -5.21 22.16
CA SER A 149 5.21 -6.63 22.13
C SER A 149 6.44 -7.53 22.00
N ILE A 150 7.59 -6.96 21.75
CA ILE A 150 8.85 -7.67 21.55
C ILE A 150 9.53 -8.04 22.85
N ASP A 151 9.15 -7.40 23.92
CA ASP A 151 9.69 -7.69 25.24
C ASP A 151 9.25 -9.06 25.76
#